data_762c7ab623c450b545957bc970182a19
#
_entry.id   762c7ab623c450b545957bc970182a19
#
_cell.length_a   1.000
_cell.length_b   1.000
_cell.length_c   1.000
_cell.angle_alpha   90.00
_cell.angle_beta   90.00
_cell.angle_gamma   90.00
#
_symmetry.space_group_name_H-M   'P 1'
#
loop_
_entity.id
_entity.type
_entity.pdbx_description
1 polymer ?
#
loop_
_entity_poly.entity_id
_entity_poly.type
_entity_poly.pdbx_seq_one_letter_code
_entity_poly.pdbx_strand_id
1 'polypeptide(L)'
;LVAKGQFDVKIIRTSNDEVGGLADGFNFMAKEMERLLKETKAKARMEGELETVKLVQETLFPPSKTKIGNFSVVGHFEPASECGGDWWNYSMVGEKLYLWIGDATGHGAPAAMVTSAAKAAATIIENIPGIQPGTAMGILNKAIAETAKGRILMTFFIASIDLKTGEMIYANASHEPPYMIRGVDKKVSK
;
A
#
# COMPACT_ATOMS: atom_id res chain seq x y z
N LEU A 1 5.52 -41.28 -17.19
CA LEU A 1 5.68 -39.91 -17.66
C LEU A 1 4.80 -38.97 -16.81
N VAL A 2 3.48 -39.07 -16.87
CA VAL A 2 2.53 -38.22 -16.07
C VAL A 2 2.80 -38.31 -14.59
N ALA A 3 3.06 -39.48 -14.01
CA ALA A 3 3.43 -39.65 -12.60
C ALA A 3 4.76 -39.00 -12.21
N LYS A 4 5.56 -38.52 -13.15
CA LYS A 4 6.79 -37.78 -12.99
C LYS A 4 6.63 -36.27 -13.30
N GLY A 5 5.37 -35.80 -13.46
CA GLY A 5 5.09 -34.40 -13.75
C GLY A 5 5.28 -33.98 -15.22
N GLN A 6 5.41 -34.93 -16.13
CA GLN A 6 5.48 -34.69 -17.57
C GLN A 6 4.07 -34.80 -18.15
N PHE A 7 3.43 -33.66 -18.42
CA PHE A 7 2.05 -33.59 -18.91
C PHE A 7 1.92 -33.30 -20.40
N ASP A 8 3.03 -33.06 -21.10
CA ASP A 8 3.11 -32.89 -22.56
C ASP A 8 2.97 -34.19 -23.36
N VAL A 9 2.48 -35.25 -22.70
CA VAL A 9 2.31 -36.57 -23.28
C VAL A 9 0.99 -36.66 -24.02
N LYS A 10 1.03 -37.09 -25.27
CA LYS A 10 -0.16 -37.33 -26.08
C LYS A 10 -0.28 -38.81 -26.45
N ILE A 11 -1.41 -39.41 -26.06
CA ILE A 11 -1.80 -40.74 -26.51
C ILE A 11 -2.47 -40.62 -27.89
N ILE A 12 -1.95 -41.37 -28.89
CA ILE A 12 -2.54 -41.36 -30.22
C ILE A 12 -3.81 -42.21 -30.17
N ARG A 13 -4.94 -41.65 -30.58
CA ARG A 13 -6.17 -42.39 -30.76
C ARG A 13 -6.03 -43.34 -31.91
N THR A 14 -6.19 -44.65 -31.65
CA THR A 14 -6.05 -45.72 -32.64
C THR A 14 -7.36 -46.41 -32.99
N SER A 15 -8.45 -46.15 -32.21
CA SER A 15 -9.77 -46.78 -32.45
C SER A 15 -10.90 -45.76 -32.22
N ASN A 16 -12.10 -46.10 -32.72
CA ASN A 16 -13.31 -45.28 -32.53
C ASN A 16 -14.28 -45.86 -31.49
N ASP A 17 -13.78 -46.75 -30.64
CA ASP A 17 -14.51 -47.41 -29.55
C ASP A 17 -14.20 -46.76 -28.19
N GLU A 18 -14.54 -47.42 -27.09
CA GLU A 18 -14.31 -46.97 -25.71
C GLU A 18 -12.84 -46.71 -25.41
N VAL A 19 -11.92 -47.44 -26.07
CA VAL A 19 -10.46 -47.27 -25.91
C VAL A 19 -10.00 -45.95 -26.53
N GLY A 20 -10.56 -45.61 -27.72
CA GLY A 20 -10.35 -44.30 -28.33
C GLY A 20 -10.88 -43.14 -27.46
N GLY A 21 -12.07 -43.34 -26.86
CA GLY A 21 -12.64 -42.39 -25.91
C GLY A 21 -11.76 -42.19 -24.66
N LEU A 22 -11.16 -43.27 -24.15
CA LEU A 22 -10.22 -43.21 -23.01
C LEU A 22 -8.94 -42.43 -23.38
N ALA A 23 -8.41 -42.62 -24.59
CA ALA A 23 -7.24 -41.87 -25.07
C ALA A 23 -7.53 -40.34 -25.14
N ASP A 24 -8.71 -39.97 -25.65
CA ASP A 24 -9.14 -38.58 -25.70
C ASP A 24 -9.32 -37.99 -24.29
N GLY A 25 -9.95 -38.73 -23.38
CA GLY A 25 -10.11 -38.35 -21.97
C GLY A 25 -8.77 -38.13 -21.25
N PHE A 26 -7.81 -39.04 -21.49
CA PHE A 26 -6.46 -38.93 -20.94
C PHE A 26 -5.73 -37.68 -21.48
N ASN A 27 -5.79 -37.43 -22.79
CA ASN A 27 -5.16 -36.26 -23.39
C ASN A 27 -5.77 -34.96 -22.89
N PHE A 28 -7.09 -34.94 -22.69
CA PHE A 28 -7.78 -33.79 -22.08
C PHE A 28 -7.30 -33.56 -20.65
N MET A 29 -7.26 -34.59 -19.80
CA MET A 29 -6.77 -34.48 -18.42
C MET A 29 -5.31 -34.01 -18.36
N ALA A 30 -4.43 -34.57 -19.20
CA ALA A 30 -3.03 -34.19 -19.25
C ALA A 30 -2.86 -32.69 -19.58
N LYS A 31 -3.59 -32.22 -20.60
CA LYS A 31 -3.61 -30.81 -21.01
C LYS A 31 -4.14 -29.88 -19.89
N GLU A 32 -5.20 -30.32 -19.22
CA GLU A 32 -5.80 -29.52 -18.12
C GLU A 32 -4.86 -29.46 -16.90
N MET A 33 -4.19 -30.56 -16.58
CA MET A 33 -3.15 -30.56 -15.53
C MET A 33 -1.99 -29.63 -15.87
N GLU A 34 -1.51 -29.61 -17.11
CA GLU A 34 -0.46 -28.70 -17.55
C GLU A 34 -0.89 -27.23 -17.38
N ARG A 35 -2.14 -26.90 -17.79
CA ARG A 35 -2.73 -25.57 -17.62
C ARG A 35 -2.76 -25.16 -16.15
N LEU A 36 -3.32 -26.01 -15.30
CA LEU A 36 -3.44 -25.74 -13.86
C LEU A 36 -2.07 -25.57 -13.17
N LEU A 37 -1.07 -26.37 -13.55
CA LEU A 37 0.28 -26.22 -13.06
C LEU A 37 0.92 -24.88 -13.46
N LYS A 38 0.72 -24.46 -14.70
CA LYS A 38 1.22 -23.15 -15.17
C LYS A 38 0.57 -22.01 -14.39
N GLU A 39 -0.75 -22.08 -14.21
CA GLU A 39 -1.49 -21.07 -13.43
C GLU A 39 -1.05 -21.04 -11.96
N THR A 40 -0.89 -22.20 -11.33
CA THR A 40 -0.42 -22.31 -9.94
C THR A 40 0.99 -21.74 -9.78
N LYS A 41 1.90 -22.04 -10.70
CA LYS A 41 3.26 -21.48 -10.68
C LYS A 41 3.27 -19.96 -10.88
N ALA A 42 2.45 -19.45 -11.79
CA ALA A 42 2.32 -18.01 -12.01
C ALA A 42 1.75 -17.29 -10.78
N LYS A 43 0.74 -17.89 -10.14
CA LYS A 43 0.15 -17.38 -8.89
C LYS A 43 1.17 -17.35 -7.75
N ALA A 44 1.88 -18.45 -7.51
CA ALA A 44 2.89 -18.53 -6.45
C ALA A 44 4.04 -17.52 -6.66
N ARG A 45 4.43 -17.29 -7.92
CA ARG A 45 5.41 -16.26 -8.25
C ARG A 45 4.88 -14.86 -7.92
N MET A 46 3.64 -14.55 -8.32
CA MET A 46 3.02 -13.25 -8.05
C MET A 46 2.87 -13.00 -6.54
N GLU A 47 2.47 -14.01 -5.77
CA GLU A 47 2.39 -13.94 -4.30
C GLU A 47 3.76 -13.60 -3.69
N GLY A 48 4.84 -14.23 -4.14
CA GLY A 48 6.19 -13.90 -3.69
C GLY A 48 6.67 -12.50 -4.07
N GLU A 49 6.28 -11.99 -5.24
CA GLU A 49 6.57 -10.62 -5.66
C GLU A 49 5.80 -9.61 -4.77
N LEU A 50 4.53 -9.89 -4.46
CA LEU A 50 3.72 -9.05 -3.56
C LEU A 50 4.23 -9.05 -2.12
N GLU A 51 4.72 -10.17 -1.61
CA GLU A 51 5.36 -10.23 -0.29
C GLU A 51 6.58 -9.31 -0.21
N THR A 52 7.38 -9.24 -1.29
CA THR A 52 8.50 -8.30 -1.37
C THR A 52 8.02 -6.84 -1.33
N VAL A 53 6.94 -6.50 -2.05
CA VAL A 53 6.34 -5.16 -1.99
C VAL A 53 5.87 -4.82 -0.58
N LYS A 54 5.24 -5.77 0.13
CA LYS A 54 4.83 -5.61 1.52
C LYS A 54 6.02 -5.27 2.43
N LEU A 55 7.09 -6.05 2.36
CA LEU A 55 8.30 -5.80 3.15
C LEU A 55 8.87 -4.39 2.91
N VAL A 56 8.90 -3.94 1.66
CA VAL A 56 9.33 -2.57 1.35
C VAL A 56 8.34 -1.56 1.91
N GLN A 57 7.03 -1.76 1.78
CA GLN A 57 6.01 -0.84 2.30
C GLN A 57 6.10 -0.70 3.81
N GLU A 58 6.35 -1.78 4.56
CA GLU A 58 6.53 -1.73 6.01
C GLU A 58 7.67 -0.79 6.44
N THR A 59 8.69 -0.62 5.61
CA THR A 59 9.79 0.33 5.88
C THR A 59 9.41 1.81 5.71
N LEU A 60 8.27 2.09 5.08
CA LEU A 60 7.80 3.46 4.87
C LEU A 60 7.20 4.09 6.14
N PHE A 61 6.85 3.27 7.12
CA PHE A 61 6.21 3.70 8.36
C PHE A 61 7.24 3.98 9.46
N PRO A 62 7.00 5.02 10.27
CA PRO A 62 7.80 5.25 11.46
C PRO A 62 7.44 4.22 12.56
N PRO A 63 8.20 4.18 13.68
CA PRO A 63 7.83 3.40 14.84
C PRO A 63 6.38 3.67 15.27
N SER A 64 5.60 2.62 15.51
CA SER A 64 4.16 2.72 15.83
C SER A 64 3.86 3.47 17.13
N LYS A 65 4.85 3.68 17.99
CA LYS A 65 4.72 4.44 19.22
C LYS A 65 6.00 5.24 19.49
N THR A 66 5.85 6.56 19.70
CA THR A 66 6.96 7.42 20.07
C THR A 66 6.52 8.50 21.05
N LYS A 67 7.49 9.07 21.76
CA LYS A 67 7.30 10.21 22.65
C LYS A 67 8.26 11.31 22.24
N ILE A 68 7.73 12.51 21.98
CA ILE A 68 8.47 13.68 21.57
C ILE A 68 8.12 14.82 22.54
N GLY A 69 9.01 15.12 23.50
CA GLY A 69 8.72 16.04 24.59
C GLY A 69 7.51 15.59 25.39
N ASN A 70 6.47 16.44 25.45
CA ASN A 70 5.20 16.14 26.13
C ASN A 70 4.16 15.45 25.22
N PHE A 71 4.47 15.23 23.94
CA PHE A 71 3.58 14.60 22.99
C PHE A 71 3.85 13.11 22.90
N SER A 72 2.81 12.32 22.74
CA SER A 72 2.87 10.91 22.36
C SER A 72 2.17 10.72 21.03
N VAL A 73 2.87 10.07 20.09
CA VAL A 73 2.30 9.68 18.81
C VAL A 73 2.15 8.15 18.82
N VAL A 74 0.96 7.69 18.47
CA VAL A 74 0.66 6.25 18.28
C VAL A 74 0.00 6.12 16.94
N GLY A 75 0.56 5.29 16.08
CA GLY A 75 0.02 5.00 14.77
C GLY A 75 -0.20 3.50 14.58
N HIS A 76 -1.14 3.16 13.71
CA HIS A 76 -1.47 1.81 13.34
C HIS A 76 -1.65 1.73 11.83
N PHE A 77 -1.26 0.60 11.24
CA PHE A 77 -1.46 0.28 9.84
C PHE A 77 -1.77 -1.20 9.70
N GLU A 78 -2.86 -1.49 9.02
CA GLU A 78 -3.27 -2.86 8.70
C GLU A 78 -3.90 -2.87 7.30
N PRO A 79 -3.18 -3.37 6.29
CA PRO A 79 -3.69 -3.38 4.93
C PRO A 79 -4.78 -4.45 4.75
N ALA A 80 -5.76 -4.17 3.90
CA ALA A 80 -6.84 -5.12 3.57
C ALA A 80 -6.37 -6.30 2.68
N SER A 81 -5.20 -6.20 2.07
CA SER A 81 -4.55 -7.25 1.29
C SER A 81 -3.06 -7.28 1.66
N GLU A 82 -2.20 -7.84 0.80
CA GLU A 82 -0.75 -7.93 1.05
C GLU A 82 -0.10 -6.54 1.26
N CYS A 83 -0.63 -5.51 0.58
CA CYS A 83 -0.21 -4.11 0.74
C CYS A 83 -1.38 -3.17 0.51
N GLY A 84 -1.30 -1.92 0.99
CA GLY A 84 -2.40 -0.97 1.04
C GLY A 84 -2.09 0.41 0.50
N GLY A 85 -3.15 1.22 0.35
CA GLY A 85 -3.09 2.63 -0.03
C GLY A 85 -2.89 3.59 1.14
N ASP A 86 -3.17 3.15 2.35
CA ASP A 86 -2.98 3.95 3.56
C ASP A 86 -1.50 4.17 3.86
N TRP A 87 -1.20 5.40 4.29
CA TRP A 87 0.13 5.76 4.75
C TRP A 87 0.04 6.85 5.83
N TRP A 88 0.84 6.71 6.87
CA TRP A 88 0.99 7.73 7.90
C TRP A 88 2.47 7.91 8.28
N ASN A 89 2.81 9.09 8.74
CA ASN A 89 4.14 9.42 9.21
C ASN A 89 4.08 10.52 10.28
N TYR A 90 5.16 10.66 11.03
CA TYR A 90 5.45 11.84 11.83
C TYR A 90 6.92 12.23 11.65
N SER A 91 7.20 13.50 11.72
CA SER A 91 8.55 14.03 11.58
C SER A 91 8.74 15.32 12.36
N MET A 92 9.97 15.62 12.69
CA MET A 92 10.35 16.91 13.26
C MET A 92 10.88 17.82 12.14
N VAL A 93 10.27 19.00 11.99
CA VAL A 93 10.71 20.04 11.07
C VAL A 93 11.01 21.28 11.88
N GLY A 94 12.29 21.49 12.23
CA GLY A 94 12.69 22.47 13.23
C GLY A 94 12.12 22.12 14.61
N GLU A 95 11.37 23.04 15.22
CA GLU A 95 10.74 22.86 16.53
C GLU A 95 9.27 22.38 16.45
N LYS A 96 8.80 22.02 15.25
CA LYS A 96 7.40 21.58 15.02
C LYS A 96 7.33 20.10 14.72
N LEU A 97 6.33 19.44 15.30
CA LEU A 97 5.95 18.07 14.96
C LEU A 97 5.00 18.11 13.77
N TYR A 98 5.36 17.41 12.71
CA TYR A 98 4.49 17.19 11.56
C TYR A 98 3.84 15.82 11.64
N LEU A 99 2.55 15.76 11.36
CA LEU A 99 1.77 14.54 11.21
C LEU A 99 1.26 14.44 9.78
N TRP A 100 1.39 13.27 9.20
CA TRP A 100 1.04 12.98 7.82
C TRP A 100 0.12 11.77 7.78
N ILE A 101 -1.03 11.89 7.14
CA ILE A 101 -1.96 10.79 6.94
C ILE A 101 -2.52 10.90 5.53
N GLY A 102 -2.50 9.80 4.78
CA GLY A 102 -3.04 9.75 3.43
C GLY A 102 -3.59 8.38 3.09
N ASP A 103 -4.54 8.36 2.17
CA ASP A 103 -5.17 7.15 1.67
C ASP A 103 -5.27 7.22 0.14
N ALA A 104 -4.60 6.29 -0.53
CA ALA A 104 -4.59 6.17 -1.98
C ALA A 104 -5.74 5.28 -2.45
N THR A 105 -6.44 5.70 -3.49
CA THR A 105 -7.53 4.92 -4.08
C THR A 105 -7.04 3.57 -4.60
N GLY A 106 -7.83 2.51 -4.30
CA GLY A 106 -7.49 1.14 -4.67
C GLY A 106 -6.66 0.42 -3.61
N HIS A 107 -6.14 -0.75 -3.94
CA HIS A 107 -5.37 -1.58 -3.01
C HIS A 107 -4.25 -2.31 -3.75
N GLY A 108 -3.38 -2.98 -3.00
CA GLY A 108 -2.28 -3.76 -3.54
C GLY A 108 -1.11 -2.90 -4.04
N ALA A 109 -0.24 -3.50 -4.85
CA ALA A 109 1.01 -2.90 -5.30
C ALA A 109 0.89 -1.51 -5.95
N PRO A 110 -0.11 -1.21 -6.82
CA PRO A 110 -0.23 0.13 -7.40
C PRO A 110 -0.46 1.23 -6.36
N ALA A 111 -1.30 0.99 -5.36
CA ALA A 111 -1.55 1.92 -4.26
C ALA A 111 -0.29 2.08 -3.38
N ALA A 112 0.41 0.99 -3.07
CA ALA A 112 1.67 0.99 -2.35
C ALA A 112 2.78 1.79 -3.05
N MET A 113 2.81 1.82 -4.38
CA MET A 113 3.74 2.67 -5.14
C MET A 113 3.45 4.15 -4.93
N VAL A 114 2.18 4.54 -4.83
CA VAL A 114 1.79 5.94 -4.57
C VAL A 114 2.17 6.34 -3.14
N THR A 115 1.98 5.46 -2.15
CA THR A 115 2.42 5.71 -0.77
C THR A 115 3.94 5.86 -0.68
N SER A 116 4.70 5.11 -1.49
CA SER A 116 6.16 5.26 -1.59
C SER A 116 6.57 6.62 -2.15
N ALA A 117 5.86 7.10 -3.18
CA ALA A 117 6.08 8.44 -3.73
C ALA A 117 5.73 9.54 -2.70
N ALA A 118 4.64 9.36 -1.95
CA ALA A 118 4.24 10.27 -0.87
C ALA A 118 5.32 10.33 0.23
N LYS A 119 5.84 9.17 0.67
CA LYS A 119 6.94 9.12 1.66
C LYS A 119 8.20 9.81 1.16
N ALA A 120 8.60 9.54 -0.10
CA ALA A 120 9.79 10.17 -0.67
C ALA A 120 9.63 11.71 -0.73
N ALA A 121 8.47 12.18 -1.18
CA ALA A 121 8.16 13.62 -1.20
C ALA A 121 8.15 14.22 0.20
N ALA A 122 7.51 13.57 1.17
CA ALA A 122 7.50 14.01 2.56
C ALA A 122 8.93 14.13 3.12
N THR A 123 9.79 13.14 2.87
CA THR A 123 11.19 13.18 3.32
C THR A 123 11.97 14.39 2.77
N ILE A 124 11.68 14.81 1.53
CA ILE A 124 12.28 16.03 0.95
C ILE A 124 11.68 17.27 1.62
N ILE A 125 10.36 17.32 1.78
CA ILE A 125 9.63 18.44 2.38
C ILE A 125 10.09 18.71 3.82
N GLU A 126 10.36 17.67 4.59
CA GLU A 126 10.86 17.72 5.97
C GLU A 126 12.19 18.49 6.10
N ASN A 127 12.95 18.61 5.02
CA ASN A 127 14.20 19.39 4.98
C ASN A 127 14.01 20.87 4.60
N ILE A 128 12.78 21.33 4.40
CA ILE A 128 12.47 22.73 4.08
C ILE A 128 12.15 23.50 5.37
N PRO A 129 13.03 24.38 5.88
CA PRO A 129 12.79 25.11 7.11
C PRO A 129 11.52 25.97 7.04
N GLY A 130 10.69 25.90 8.08
CA GLY A 130 9.51 26.75 8.23
C GLY A 130 8.38 26.50 7.21
N ILE A 131 8.43 25.39 6.47
CA ILE A 131 7.38 25.05 5.52
C ILE A 131 6.02 25.01 6.23
N GLN A 132 4.99 25.48 5.53
CA GLN A 132 3.62 25.42 6.02
C GLN A 132 2.89 24.20 5.47
N PRO A 133 1.93 23.59 6.20
CA PRO A 133 1.19 22.41 5.75
C PRO A 133 0.54 22.57 4.37
N GLY A 134 0.00 23.75 4.04
CA GLY A 134 -0.58 24.02 2.72
C GLY A 134 0.45 23.99 1.58
N THR A 135 1.65 24.54 1.80
CA THR A 135 2.76 24.48 0.83
C THR A 135 3.26 23.04 0.68
N ALA A 136 3.43 22.33 1.79
CA ALA A 136 3.79 20.91 1.82
C ALA A 136 2.80 20.06 1.02
N MET A 137 1.49 20.31 1.20
CA MET A 137 0.42 19.65 0.45
C MET A 137 0.53 19.91 -1.06
N GLY A 138 0.86 21.14 -1.46
CA GLY A 138 1.05 21.49 -2.89
C GLY A 138 2.20 20.72 -3.52
N ILE A 139 3.35 20.59 -2.83
CA ILE A 139 4.51 19.83 -3.30
C ILE A 139 4.17 18.34 -3.39
N LEU A 140 3.52 17.81 -2.35
CA LEU A 140 3.09 16.41 -2.29
C LEU A 140 2.13 16.08 -3.42
N ASN A 141 1.11 16.93 -3.65
CA ASN A 141 0.15 16.76 -4.73
C ASN A 141 0.85 16.69 -6.09
N LYS A 142 1.84 17.56 -6.35
CA LYS A 142 2.61 17.52 -7.60
C LYS A 142 3.37 16.20 -7.75
N ALA A 143 4.03 15.72 -6.70
CA ALA A 143 4.78 14.47 -6.73
C ALA A 143 3.86 13.26 -7.00
N ILE A 144 2.71 13.19 -6.34
CA ILE A 144 1.72 12.13 -6.52
C ILE A 144 1.10 12.19 -7.92
N ALA A 145 0.70 13.37 -8.38
CA ALA A 145 0.10 13.56 -9.70
C ALA A 145 1.06 13.14 -10.82
N GLU A 146 2.34 13.47 -10.70
CA GLU A 146 3.37 13.05 -11.67
C GLU A 146 3.62 11.54 -11.66
N THR A 147 3.57 10.91 -10.48
CA THR A 147 3.77 9.47 -10.33
C THR A 147 2.56 8.67 -10.83
N ALA A 148 1.37 9.05 -10.40
CA ALA A 148 0.14 8.30 -10.69
C ALA A 148 -0.51 8.68 -12.03
N LYS A 149 -0.14 9.82 -12.64
CA LYS A 149 -0.71 10.35 -13.89
C LYS A 149 -2.24 10.38 -13.87
N GLY A 150 -2.83 10.70 -12.72
CA GLY A 150 -4.27 10.76 -12.51
C GLY A 150 -5.00 9.40 -12.43
N ARG A 151 -4.29 8.29 -12.49
CA ARG A 151 -4.89 6.93 -12.40
C ARG A 151 -5.23 6.51 -10.99
N ILE A 152 -4.47 7.02 -10.02
CA ILE A 152 -4.66 6.78 -8.58
C ILE A 152 -4.67 8.16 -7.94
N LEU A 153 -5.67 8.42 -7.14
CA LEU A 153 -5.79 9.62 -6.33
C LEU A 153 -5.40 9.29 -4.90
N MET A 154 -4.99 10.30 -4.12
CA MET A 154 -4.69 10.13 -2.72
C MET A 154 -5.31 11.26 -1.93
N THR A 155 -6.16 10.94 -0.96
CA THR A 155 -6.60 11.91 0.04
C THR A 155 -5.48 12.13 1.03
N PHE A 156 -5.37 13.34 1.59
CA PHE A 156 -4.24 13.62 2.47
C PHE A 156 -4.56 14.65 3.54
N PHE A 157 -4.05 14.42 4.75
CA PHE A 157 -4.07 15.35 5.85
C PHE A 157 -2.64 15.59 6.36
N ILE A 158 -2.25 16.86 6.50
CA ILE A 158 -0.96 17.26 7.06
C ILE A 158 -1.23 18.24 8.17
N ALA A 159 -0.67 18.01 9.36
CA ALA A 159 -0.70 18.95 10.46
C ALA A 159 0.73 19.27 10.93
N SER A 160 0.96 20.51 11.35
CA SER A 160 2.15 20.93 12.08
C SER A 160 1.75 21.42 13.46
N ILE A 161 2.41 20.91 14.49
CA ILE A 161 2.16 21.25 15.89
C ILE A 161 3.41 21.89 16.45
N ASP A 162 3.29 23.13 16.94
CA ASP A 162 4.35 23.77 17.69
C ASP A 162 4.47 23.14 19.07
N LEU A 163 5.63 22.57 19.39
CA LEU A 163 5.82 21.81 20.63
C LEU A 163 5.87 22.70 21.88
N LYS A 164 6.09 24.02 21.74
CA LYS A 164 6.11 24.96 22.84
C LYS A 164 4.73 25.49 23.17
N THR A 165 3.97 25.87 22.15
CA THR A 165 2.65 26.53 22.32
C THR A 165 1.50 25.56 22.26
N GLY A 166 1.68 24.40 21.62
CA GLY A 166 0.61 23.47 21.30
C GLY A 166 -0.28 23.93 20.13
N GLU A 167 0.07 25.04 19.47
CA GLU A 167 -0.67 25.51 18.30
C GLU A 167 -0.55 24.52 17.14
N MET A 168 -1.68 24.16 16.53
CA MET A 168 -1.75 23.26 15.39
C MET A 168 -2.27 24.00 14.16
N ILE A 169 -1.52 23.92 13.08
CA ILE A 169 -1.92 24.37 11.75
C ILE A 169 -2.01 23.13 10.85
N TYR A 170 -3.04 23.03 10.00
CA TYR A 170 -3.21 21.87 9.13
C TYR A 170 -3.64 22.25 7.72
N ALA A 171 -3.47 21.32 6.81
CA ALA A 171 -4.03 21.30 5.47
C ALA A 171 -4.71 19.94 5.21
N ASN A 172 -5.85 19.96 4.55
CA ASN A 172 -6.61 18.75 4.24
C ASN A 172 -7.00 18.75 2.76
N ALA A 173 -6.67 17.65 2.08
CA ALA A 173 -7.04 17.38 0.70
C ALA A 173 -8.00 16.18 0.64
N SER A 174 -9.27 16.42 0.92
CA SER A 174 -10.38 15.45 0.86
C SER A 174 -10.20 14.22 1.77
N HIS A 175 -9.30 14.28 2.75
CA HIS A 175 -9.17 13.21 3.75
C HIS A 175 -10.23 13.38 4.84
N GLU A 176 -10.63 12.27 5.50
CA GLU A 176 -11.56 12.34 6.63
C GLU A 176 -11.01 13.27 7.72
N PRO A 177 -11.80 14.24 8.21
CA PRO A 177 -11.34 15.17 9.22
C PRO A 177 -10.99 14.46 10.53
N PRO A 178 -9.89 14.85 11.20
CA PRO A 178 -9.53 14.28 12.49
C PRO A 178 -10.51 14.73 13.58
N TYR A 179 -10.65 13.89 14.59
CA TYR A 179 -11.36 14.27 15.82
C TYR A 179 -10.40 14.86 16.83
N MET A 180 -10.78 16.01 17.40
CA MET A 180 -10.08 16.62 18.55
C MET A 180 -10.86 16.34 19.82
N ILE A 181 -10.25 15.69 20.80
CA ILE A 181 -10.82 15.42 22.11
C ILE A 181 -10.09 16.26 23.16
N ARG A 182 -10.78 17.21 23.78
CA ARG A 182 -10.18 18.06 24.82
C ARG A 182 -10.18 17.34 26.17
N GLY A 183 -9.05 17.30 26.85
CA GLY A 183 -8.88 16.56 28.10
C GLY A 183 -9.71 17.13 29.29
N VAL A 184 -9.98 18.44 29.28
CA VAL A 184 -10.65 19.14 30.40
C VAL A 184 -12.16 18.85 30.44
N ASP A 185 -12.83 18.88 29.29
CA ASP A 185 -14.31 18.75 29.19
C ASP A 185 -14.77 17.55 28.36
N LYS A 186 -13.82 16.76 27.86
CA LYS A 186 -14.03 15.62 26.95
C LYS A 186 -14.90 15.94 25.73
N LYS A 187 -14.99 17.22 25.36
CA LYS A 187 -15.68 17.62 24.13
C LYS A 187 -14.94 17.11 22.92
N VAL A 188 -15.71 16.55 21.98
CA VAL A 188 -15.23 16.11 20.68
C VAL A 188 -15.61 17.16 19.65
N SER A 189 -14.64 17.60 18.85
CA SER A 189 -14.83 18.45 17.68
C SER A 189 -14.17 17.86 16.45
N LYS A 190 -14.75 18.12 15.30
CA LYS A 190 -14.15 17.82 13.97
C LYS A 190 -13.51 19.08 13.43
#